data_8a52025f8e40ba218699092316d9e2e3
#
_entry.id   8a52025f8e40ba218699092316d9e2e3
#
_cell.length_a   1.000
_cell.length_b   1.000
_cell.length_c   1.000
_cell.angle_alpha   90.00
_cell.angle_beta   90.00
_cell.angle_gamma   90.00
#
_symmetry.space_group_name_H-M   'P 1'
#
loop_
_entity.id
_entity.type
_entity.pdbx_description
1 polymer ?
#
loop_
_entity_poly.entity_id
_entity_poly.type
_entity_poly.pdbx_seq_one_letter_code
_entity_poly.pdbx_strand_id
1 'polypeptide(L)'
;MKVTLLVLALNEIDGMKAIMPRVKKEWYDQIIILDGGSTDGTIEYAKEQGYFVYVQKRRGFRHAYTEVLPYVEGDVIVTFSPDGNSVPERIPALVEKMSEGYDMVIGSRYLDGAKSEDDDVITAFGNWLFTKTINLLHGGCYTDAMVIFRAYKTQMIYDLELHTDEPYAAAEKIFNTTISWEPLLSVRAAKRKLKIAEIPADEPPRIGGERKLRVIQWGGAYYFQFLREKLFWP
;
A
#
# COMPACT_ATOMS: atom_id res chain seq x y z
N MET A 1 -18.31 0.99 11.03
CA MET A 1 -17.21 0.62 10.13
C MET A 1 -15.99 0.41 11.02
N LYS A 2 -15.53 -0.83 11.10
CA LYS A 2 -14.35 -1.21 11.90
C LYS A 2 -13.09 -1.04 11.04
N VAL A 3 -12.04 -0.42 11.58
CA VAL A 3 -10.83 -0.06 10.85
C VAL A 3 -9.63 -0.86 11.37
N THR A 4 -8.94 -1.59 10.49
CA THR A 4 -7.62 -2.16 10.77
C THR A 4 -6.54 -1.27 10.16
N LEU A 5 -5.66 -0.70 10.99
CA LEU A 5 -4.43 -0.05 10.54
C LEU A 5 -3.35 -1.11 10.37
N LEU A 6 -2.94 -1.35 9.13
CA LEU A 6 -1.89 -2.31 8.77
C LEU A 6 -0.60 -1.57 8.52
N VAL A 7 0.33 -1.67 9.47
CA VAL A 7 1.62 -0.96 9.46
C VAL A 7 2.70 -1.87 8.88
N LEU A 8 3.29 -1.46 7.78
CA LEU A 8 4.28 -2.24 7.03
C LEU A 8 5.69 -1.86 7.47
N ALA A 9 6.43 -2.79 8.04
CA ALA A 9 7.78 -2.54 8.54
C ALA A 9 8.80 -3.56 8.02
N LEU A 10 10.00 -3.09 7.71
CA LEU A 10 11.19 -3.94 7.48
C LEU A 10 12.45 -3.12 7.74
N ASN A 11 13.06 -3.33 8.92
CA ASN A 11 14.19 -2.55 9.41
C ASN A 11 13.88 -1.04 9.42
N GLU A 12 12.87 -0.67 10.21
CA GLU A 12 12.34 0.70 10.32
C GLU A 12 12.31 1.19 11.77
N ILE A 13 13.31 0.79 12.60
CA ILE A 13 13.34 1.11 14.04
C ILE A 13 13.27 2.62 14.31
N ASP A 14 14.00 3.43 13.54
CA ASP A 14 14.03 4.88 13.71
C ASP A 14 12.70 5.51 13.32
N GLY A 15 12.12 5.08 12.21
CA GLY A 15 10.80 5.48 11.75
C GLY A 15 9.71 5.07 12.74
N MET A 16 9.73 3.84 13.22
CA MET A 16 8.80 3.35 14.24
C MET A 16 8.83 4.24 15.50
N LYS A 17 10.01 4.59 16.00
CA LYS A 17 10.16 5.46 17.18
C LYS A 17 9.69 6.89 16.94
N ALA A 18 9.86 7.42 15.73
CA ALA A 18 9.51 8.79 15.38
C ALA A 18 8.02 8.95 15.02
N ILE A 19 7.47 7.98 14.31
CA ILE A 19 6.14 8.10 13.67
C ILE A 19 5.04 7.45 14.50
N MET A 20 5.25 6.24 15.05
CA MET A 20 4.18 5.53 15.75
C MET A 20 3.60 6.26 16.96
N PRO A 21 4.38 7.04 17.76
CA PRO A 21 3.81 7.86 18.84
C PRO A 21 2.81 8.94 18.37
N ARG A 22 2.84 9.33 17.09
CA ARG A 22 1.89 10.28 16.48
C ARG A 22 0.58 9.62 16.03
N VAL A 23 0.56 8.30 15.89
CA VAL A 23 -0.63 7.52 15.52
C VAL A 23 -1.53 7.39 16.74
N LYS A 24 -2.70 8.01 16.71
CA LYS A 24 -3.63 8.03 17.85
C LYS A 24 -4.57 6.83 17.83
N LYS A 25 -4.85 6.29 19.02
CA LYS A 25 -5.67 5.08 19.19
C LYS A 25 -7.12 5.25 18.70
N GLU A 26 -7.64 6.45 18.72
CA GLU A 26 -8.99 6.77 18.24
C GLU A 26 -9.13 6.73 16.70
N TRP A 27 -8.05 6.53 15.95
CA TRP A 27 -8.07 6.49 14.48
C TRP A 27 -8.31 5.09 13.90
N TYR A 28 -8.25 4.05 14.74
CA TYR A 28 -8.39 2.67 14.33
C TYR A 28 -9.03 1.82 15.44
N ASP A 29 -9.63 0.70 15.07
CA ASP A 29 -10.15 -0.30 16.00
C ASP A 29 -9.12 -1.41 16.26
N GLN A 30 -8.30 -1.70 15.24
CA GLN A 30 -7.22 -2.69 15.29
C GLN A 30 -5.97 -2.12 14.65
N ILE A 31 -4.79 -2.45 15.23
CA ILE A 31 -3.49 -2.17 14.62
C ILE A 31 -2.67 -3.46 14.53
N ILE A 32 -2.07 -3.70 13.37
CA ILE A 32 -1.19 -4.84 13.11
C ILE A 32 0.12 -4.30 12.54
N ILE A 33 1.23 -4.62 13.18
CA ILE A 33 2.55 -4.42 12.59
C ILE A 33 2.88 -5.64 11.73
N LEU A 34 2.91 -5.43 10.42
CA LEU A 34 3.25 -6.46 9.44
C LEU A 34 4.73 -6.35 9.10
N ASP A 35 5.52 -7.21 9.72
CA ASP A 35 6.98 -7.13 9.66
C ASP A 35 7.58 -8.10 8.62
N GLY A 36 8.50 -7.58 7.83
CA GLY A 36 9.20 -8.29 6.77
C GLY A 36 10.34 -9.22 7.22
N GLY A 37 10.54 -9.41 8.52
CA GLY A 37 11.67 -10.12 9.12
C GLY A 37 12.80 -9.17 9.51
N SER A 38 12.47 -8.10 10.23
CA SER A 38 13.43 -7.09 10.71
C SER A 38 14.45 -7.66 11.68
N THR A 39 15.65 -7.08 11.68
CA THR A 39 16.79 -7.49 12.51
C THR A 39 17.44 -6.30 13.24
N ASP A 40 16.85 -5.11 13.16
CA ASP A 40 17.35 -3.85 13.69
C ASP A 40 16.74 -3.45 15.05
N GLY A 41 15.86 -4.29 15.61
CA GLY A 41 15.09 -4.00 16.81
C GLY A 41 13.66 -3.50 16.56
N THR A 42 13.21 -3.41 15.31
CA THR A 42 11.85 -3.01 14.93
C THR A 42 10.79 -3.90 15.59
N ILE A 43 10.98 -5.24 15.55
CA ILE A 43 10.04 -6.22 16.12
C ILE A 43 9.96 -6.08 17.64
N GLU A 44 11.10 -6.00 18.30
CA GLU A 44 11.22 -5.87 19.74
C GLU A 44 10.54 -4.59 20.23
N TYR A 45 10.85 -3.47 19.59
CA TYR A 45 10.21 -2.20 19.90
C TYR A 45 8.68 -2.26 19.73
N ALA A 46 8.19 -2.81 18.62
CA ALA A 46 6.76 -2.91 18.39
C ALA A 46 6.05 -3.74 19.47
N LYS A 47 6.65 -4.86 19.90
CA LYS A 47 6.13 -5.69 21.00
C LYS A 47 6.16 -4.99 22.35
N GLU A 48 7.23 -4.26 22.65
CA GLU A 48 7.35 -3.45 23.87
C GLU A 48 6.28 -2.35 23.96
N GLN A 49 5.88 -1.79 22.82
CA GLN A 49 4.77 -0.83 22.74
C GLN A 49 3.38 -1.51 22.79
N GLY A 50 3.30 -2.83 22.91
CA GLY A 50 2.06 -3.58 23.02
C GLY A 50 1.34 -3.80 21.68
N TYR A 51 2.00 -3.59 20.55
CA TYR A 51 1.40 -3.86 19.23
C TYR A 51 1.38 -5.36 18.93
N PHE A 52 0.33 -5.81 18.23
CA PHE A 52 0.34 -7.13 17.62
C PHE A 52 1.27 -7.12 16.41
N VAL A 53 2.29 -8.00 16.43
CA VAL A 53 3.29 -8.11 15.36
C VAL A 53 3.12 -9.43 14.62
N TYR A 54 2.88 -9.36 13.33
CA TYR A 54 2.94 -10.50 12.44
C TYR A 54 4.22 -10.45 11.62
N VAL A 55 5.09 -11.45 11.80
CA VAL A 55 6.32 -11.60 11.00
C VAL A 55 6.03 -12.50 9.82
N GLN A 56 6.22 -11.99 8.59
CA GLN A 56 5.96 -12.75 7.37
C GLN A 56 6.83 -14.01 7.28
N LYS A 57 6.27 -15.07 6.69
CA LYS A 57 6.97 -16.35 6.46
C LYS A 57 7.60 -16.40 5.06
N ARG A 58 6.88 -15.94 4.05
CA ARG A 58 7.32 -15.86 2.66
C ARG A 58 7.77 -14.43 2.36
N ARG A 59 8.90 -14.29 1.66
CA ARG A 59 9.41 -12.95 1.28
C ARG A 59 8.51 -12.26 0.25
N GLY A 60 8.36 -10.95 0.38
CA GLY A 60 7.64 -10.06 -0.54
C GLY A 60 6.33 -9.53 0.05
N PHE A 61 6.02 -8.27 -0.25
CA PHE A 61 4.86 -7.55 0.29
C PHE A 61 3.54 -8.31 0.08
N ARG A 62 3.29 -8.82 -1.12
CA ARG A 62 2.08 -9.57 -1.42
C ARG A 62 1.89 -10.79 -0.51
N HIS A 63 2.96 -11.54 -0.27
CA HIS A 63 2.91 -12.69 0.62
C HIS A 63 2.61 -12.27 2.07
N ALA A 64 3.28 -11.21 2.54
CA ALA A 64 3.03 -10.66 3.87
C ALA A 64 1.56 -10.25 4.04
N TYR A 65 1.01 -9.53 3.09
CA TYR A 65 -0.41 -9.17 3.08
C TYR A 65 -1.33 -10.39 3.11
N THR A 66 -1.08 -11.38 2.25
CA THR A 66 -1.92 -12.58 2.19
C THR A 66 -1.87 -13.38 3.49
N GLU A 67 -0.70 -13.47 4.10
CA GLU A 67 -0.49 -14.20 5.35
C GLU A 67 -1.17 -13.55 6.56
N VAL A 68 -1.29 -12.22 6.57
CA VAL A 68 -1.90 -11.48 7.69
C VAL A 68 -3.42 -11.41 7.63
N LEU A 69 -4.04 -11.66 6.46
CA LEU A 69 -5.48 -11.55 6.27
C LEU A 69 -6.34 -12.29 7.31
N PRO A 70 -5.99 -13.51 7.77
CA PRO A 70 -6.78 -14.21 8.79
C PRO A 70 -6.85 -13.49 10.13
N TYR A 71 -5.98 -12.51 10.37
CA TYR A 71 -5.93 -11.73 11.61
C TYR A 71 -6.59 -10.34 11.47
N VAL A 72 -6.95 -9.95 10.24
CA VAL A 72 -7.62 -8.67 9.99
C VAL A 72 -9.08 -8.75 10.39
N GLU A 73 -9.50 -7.86 11.28
CA GLU A 73 -10.86 -7.82 11.80
C GLU A 73 -11.68 -6.63 11.27
N GLY A 74 -11.03 -5.67 10.61
CA GLY A 74 -11.66 -4.45 10.10
C GLY A 74 -12.46 -4.67 8.82
N ASP A 75 -13.58 -3.95 8.69
CA ASP A 75 -14.31 -3.81 7.42
C ASP A 75 -13.48 -3.05 6.39
N VAL A 76 -12.58 -2.19 6.89
CA VAL A 76 -11.66 -1.35 6.13
C VAL A 76 -10.24 -1.59 6.62
N ILE A 77 -9.30 -1.72 5.67
CA ILE A 77 -7.87 -1.72 5.92
C ILE A 77 -7.31 -0.34 5.53
N VAL A 78 -6.51 0.25 6.41
CA VAL A 78 -5.64 1.37 6.08
C VAL A 78 -4.21 0.85 6.04
N THR A 79 -3.56 0.89 4.89
CA THR A 79 -2.14 0.54 4.74
C THR A 79 -1.27 1.76 5.01
N PHE A 80 -0.24 1.58 5.81
CA PHE A 80 0.60 2.66 6.32
C PHE A 80 2.06 2.19 6.45
N SER A 81 3.03 3.06 6.13
CA SER A 81 4.46 2.80 6.41
C SER A 81 4.96 3.75 7.50
N PRO A 82 5.69 3.23 8.50
CA PRO A 82 6.22 4.06 9.59
C PRO A 82 7.56 4.73 9.23
N ASP A 83 8.00 4.63 8.00
CA ASP A 83 9.30 5.13 7.51
C ASP A 83 9.40 6.66 7.36
N GLY A 84 8.34 7.38 7.68
CA GLY A 84 8.24 8.83 7.55
C GLY A 84 7.63 9.33 6.25
N ASN A 85 7.57 8.48 5.22
CA ASN A 85 6.99 8.87 3.92
C ASN A 85 5.47 9.06 3.97
N SER A 86 4.78 8.49 4.96
CA SER A 86 3.34 8.67 5.15
C SER A 86 3.08 9.58 6.35
N VAL A 87 2.29 10.64 6.16
CA VAL A 87 1.89 11.56 7.23
C VAL A 87 0.75 10.93 8.04
N PRO A 88 0.97 10.48 9.30
CA PRO A 88 -0.04 9.72 10.03
C PRO A 88 -1.31 10.53 10.32
N GLU A 89 -1.23 11.86 10.40
CA GLU A 89 -2.35 12.75 10.62
C GLU A 89 -3.37 12.75 9.45
N ARG A 90 -3.04 12.11 8.32
CA ARG A 90 -3.97 11.90 7.20
C ARG A 90 -4.82 10.63 7.35
N ILE A 91 -4.51 9.73 8.30
CA ILE A 91 -5.31 8.53 8.57
C ILE A 91 -6.78 8.86 8.83
N PRO A 92 -7.14 9.82 9.71
CA PRO A 92 -8.53 10.18 9.94
C PRO A 92 -9.27 10.64 8.67
N ALA A 93 -8.61 11.41 7.82
CA ALA A 93 -9.22 11.90 6.59
C ALA A 93 -9.48 10.76 5.57
N LEU A 94 -8.60 9.75 5.50
CA LEU A 94 -8.87 8.53 4.72
C LEU A 94 -10.10 7.79 5.24
N VAL A 95 -10.19 7.59 6.57
CA VAL A 95 -11.28 6.88 7.22
C VAL A 95 -12.61 7.64 7.10
N GLU A 96 -12.59 8.96 7.30
CA GLU A 96 -13.76 9.83 7.11
C GLU A 96 -14.30 9.71 5.68
N LYS A 97 -13.40 9.79 4.70
CA LYS A 97 -13.78 9.68 3.29
C LYS A 97 -14.34 8.29 2.95
N MET A 98 -13.81 7.21 3.56
CA MET A 98 -14.41 5.87 3.43
C MET A 98 -15.84 5.82 3.95
N SER A 99 -16.17 6.57 5.03
CA SER A 99 -17.52 6.62 5.60
C SER A 99 -18.56 7.26 4.68
N GLU A 100 -18.14 8.02 3.66
CA GLU A 100 -19.00 8.55 2.61
C GLU A 100 -19.42 7.49 1.57
N GLY A 101 -19.03 6.22 1.78
CA GLY A 101 -19.41 5.07 0.94
C GLY A 101 -18.50 4.84 -0.27
N TYR A 102 -17.26 5.31 -0.23
CA TYR A 102 -16.23 4.91 -1.19
C TYR A 102 -15.77 3.48 -0.93
N ASP A 103 -15.30 2.81 -1.99
CA ASP A 103 -14.73 1.47 -1.90
C ASP A 103 -13.24 1.54 -1.56
N MET A 104 -12.55 2.58 -2.07
CA MET A 104 -11.15 2.87 -1.79
C MET A 104 -10.91 4.38 -1.74
N VAL A 105 -10.02 4.82 -0.85
CA VAL A 105 -9.52 6.19 -0.77
C VAL A 105 -8.00 6.17 -0.75
N ILE A 106 -7.36 6.93 -1.63
CA ILE A 106 -5.91 6.98 -1.80
C ILE A 106 -5.38 8.30 -1.25
N GLY A 107 -4.31 8.23 -0.45
CA GLY A 107 -3.52 9.41 -0.08
C GLY A 107 -2.56 9.76 -1.23
N SER A 108 -3.02 10.61 -2.14
CA SER A 108 -2.26 10.95 -3.34
C SER A 108 -1.18 11.99 -3.07
N ARG A 109 0.02 11.71 -3.56
CA ARG A 109 1.18 12.61 -3.49
C ARG A 109 1.16 13.72 -4.54
N TYR A 110 0.22 13.63 -5.50
CA TYR A 110 0.17 14.51 -6.67
C TYR A 110 -1.17 15.25 -6.81
N LEU A 111 -2.06 15.15 -5.83
CA LEU A 111 -3.35 15.84 -5.81
C LEU A 111 -3.25 17.16 -5.06
N ASP A 112 -3.87 18.22 -5.60
CA ASP A 112 -4.13 19.50 -4.94
C ASP A 112 -2.92 20.11 -4.20
N GLY A 113 -1.74 20.08 -4.84
CA GLY A 113 -0.51 20.67 -4.32
C GLY A 113 0.24 19.83 -3.30
N ALA A 114 -0.20 18.58 -3.03
CA ALA A 114 0.61 17.61 -2.31
C ALA A 114 1.94 17.37 -3.03
N LYS A 115 2.99 17.05 -2.25
CA LYS A 115 4.34 16.89 -2.75
C LYS A 115 4.93 15.56 -2.30
N SER A 116 5.67 14.91 -3.20
CA SER A 116 6.58 13.83 -2.88
C SER A 116 8.00 14.39 -2.79
N GLU A 117 8.57 14.44 -1.59
CA GLU A 117 9.94 14.86 -1.35
C GLU A 117 10.92 13.67 -1.39
N ASP A 118 10.40 12.43 -1.40
CA ASP A 118 11.18 11.18 -1.50
C ASP A 118 11.36 10.72 -2.97
N ASP A 119 10.56 11.22 -3.90
CA ASP A 119 10.69 10.87 -5.31
C ASP A 119 11.90 11.55 -5.96
N ASP A 120 12.73 10.75 -6.60
CA ASP A 120 13.67 11.24 -7.62
C ASP A 120 12.99 11.34 -9.01
N VAL A 121 13.68 11.92 -9.98
CA VAL A 121 13.14 12.10 -11.34
C VAL A 121 12.70 10.79 -11.98
N ILE A 122 13.40 9.68 -11.72
CA ILE A 122 13.11 8.37 -12.32
C ILE A 122 11.84 7.80 -11.71
N THR A 123 11.71 7.86 -10.39
CA THR A 123 10.53 7.34 -9.69
C THR A 123 9.28 8.19 -9.92
N ALA A 124 9.42 9.51 -9.95
CA ALA A 124 8.33 10.42 -10.31
C ALA A 124 7.81 10.15 -11.73
N PHE A 125 8.73 9.98 -12.70
CA PHE A 125 8.37 9.60 -14.06
C PHE A 125 7.71 8.21 -14.11
N GLY A 126 8.23 7.22 -13.38
CA GLY A 126 7.66 5.89 -13.29
C GLY A 126 6.23 5.92 -12.72
N ASN A 127 6.02 6.61 -11.62
CA ASN A 127 4.70 6.78 -11.01
C ASN A 127 3.70 7.45 -11.96
N TRP A 128 4.13 8.52 -12.63
CA TRP A 128 3.33 9.18 -13.66
C TRP A 128 2.98 8.23 -14.81
N LEU A 129 3.95 7.51 -15.37
CA LEU A 129 3.75 6.58 -16.47
C LEU A 129 2.78 5.45 -16.09
N PHE A 130 2.96 4.82 -14.93
CA PHE A 130 2.09 3.76 -14.44
C PHE A 130 0.67 4.26 -14.22
N THR A 131 0.51 5.39 -13.53
CA THR A 131 -0.80 6.00 -13.28
C THR A 131 -1.53 6.32 -14.59
N LYS A 132 -0.84 6.94 -15.56
CA LYS A 132 -1.41 7.22 -16.89
C LYS A 132 -1.77 5.96 -17.66
N THR A 133 -0.93 4.91 -17.57
CA THR A 133 -1.21 3.61 -18.19
C THR A 133 -2.46 2.97 -17.59
N ILE A 134 -2.60 2.95 -16.27
CA ILE A 134 -3.78 2.39 -15.60
C ILE A 134 -5.04 3.17 -16.00
N ASN A 135 -4.99 4.50 -15.99
CA ASN A 135 -6.11 5.34 -16.38
C ASN A 135 -6.53 5.08 -17.85
N LEU A 136 -5.57 5.01 -18.76
CA LEU A 136 -5.85 4.82 -20.19
C LEU A 136 -6.36 3.40 -20.50
N LEU A 137 -5.71 2.38 -19.95
CA LEU A 137 -6.04 0.99 -20.32
C LEU A 137 -7.23 0.42 -19.55
N HIS A 138 -7.45 0.88 -18.32
CA HIS A 138 -8.43 0.29 -17.40
C HIS A 138 -9.56 1.24 -17.00
N GLY A 139 -9.54 2.50 -17.48
CA GLY A 139 -10.61 3.47 -17.22
C GLY A 139 -10.57 4.08 -15.83
N GLY A 140 -9.39 4.12 -15.20
CA GLY A 140 -9.20 4.82 -13.93
C GLY A 140 -9.16 6.35 -14.08
N CYS A 141 -9.27 7.05 -12.97
CA CYS A 141 -9.14 8.52 -12.88
C CYS A 141 -8.18 8.91 -11.75
N TYR A 142 -7.10 8.15 -11.58
CA TYR A 142 -6.12 8.36 -10.52
C TYR A 142 -5.17 9.52 -10.81
N THR A 143 -4.77 10.21 -9.74
CA THR A 143 -3.58 11.05 -9.72
C THR A 143 -2.36 10.26 -9.20
N ASP A 144 -2.59 9.25 -8.31
CA ASP A 144 -1.56 8.36 -7.77
C ASP A 144 -2.06 6.91 -7.60
N ALA A 145 -1.82 6.07 -8.59
CA ALA A 145 -2.28 4.67 -8.57
C ALA A 145 -1.32 3.71 -7.83
N MET A 146 -0.10 4.16 -7.47
CA MET A 146 0.99 3.29 -7.02
C MET A 146 1.24 3.35 -5.52
N VAL A 147 0.78 4.39 -4.83
CA VAL A 147 1.08 4.63 -3.41
C VAL A 147 0.49 3.54 -2.51
N ILE A 148 1.24 3.19 -1.45
CA ILE A 148 0.82 2.24 -0.42
C ILE A 148 -0.21 2.89 0.53
N PHE A 149 -0.04 4.17 0.86
CA PHE A 149 -0.89 4.88 1.81
C PHE A 149 -2.31 5.07 1.29
N ARG A 150 -3.19 4.16 1.65
CA ARG A 150 -4.60 4.15 1.23
C ARG A 150 -5.51 3.43 2.21
N ALA A 151 -6.81 3.69 2.14
CA ALA A 151 -7.86 2.94 2.80
C ALA A 151 -8.70 2.20 1.76
N TYR A 152 -9.11 0.97 2.03
CA TYR A 152 -9.99 0.19 1.13
C TYR A 152 -10.79 -0.85 1.93
N LYS A 153 -11.96 -1.20 1.41
CA LYS A 153 -12.79 -2.26 2.01
C LYS A 153 -12.04 -3.59 1.98
N THR A 154 -12.00 -4.29 3.10
CA THR A 154 -11.35 -5.61 3.22
C THR A 154 -11.91 -6.61 2.21
N GLN A 155 -13.21 -6.56 1.94
CA GLN A 155 -13.87 -7.41 0.97
C GLN A 155 -13.31 -7.29 -0.45
N MET A 156 -12.79 -6.10 -0.84
CA MET A 156 -12.18 -5.91 -2.16
C MET A 156 -11.02 -6.87 -2.45
N ILE A 157 -10.31 -7.31 -1.40
CA ILE A 157 -9.19 -8.25 -1.56
C ILE A 157 -9.68 -9.57 -2.16
N TYR A 158 -10.85 -10.01 -1.73
CA TYR A 158 -11.48 -11.26 -2.20
C TYR A 158 -12.21 -11.05 -3.54
N ASP A 159 -13.03 -10.02 -3.64
CA ASP A 159 -13.82 -9.71 -4.84
C ASP A 159 -12.94 -9.42 -6.07
N LEU A 160 -11.76 -8.85 -5.83
CA LEU A 160 -10.77 -8.57 -6.87
C LEU A 160 -9.67 -9.64 -6.95
N GLU A 161 -9.79 -10.75 -6.23
CA GLU A 161 -8.86 -11.90 -6.27
C GLU A 161 -7.39 -11.54 -6.00
N LEU A 162 -7.14 -10.51 -5.16
CA LEU A 162 -5.79 -10.04 -4.87
C LEU A 162 -4.99 -11.01 -4.00
N HIS A 163 -5.68 -11.85 -3.24
CA HIS A 163 -5.11 -12.82 -2.30
C HIS A 163 -4.57 -14.08 -2.97
N THR A 164 -4.86 -14.28 -4.25
CA THR A 164 -4.43 -15.47 -5.01
C THR A 164 -3.06 -15.26 -5.66
N ASP A 165 -2.33 -16.34 -5.96
CA ASP A 165 -1.01 -16.26 -6.59
C ASP A 165 -1.08 -16.08 -8.11
N GLU A 166 -2.18 -16.47 -8.73
CA GLU A 166 -2.35 -16.55 -10.19
C GLU A 166 -2.09 -15.21 -10.90
N PRO A 167 -2.64 -14.06 -10.48
CA PRO A 167 -2.44 -12.77 -11.16
C PRO A 167 -1.00 -12.29 -11.21
N TYR A 168 -0.16 -12.79 -10.34
CA TYR A 168 1.23 -12.35 -10.16
C TYR A 168 2.24 -13.31 -10.77
N ALA A 169 1.90 -14.59 -10.83
CA ALA A 169 2.82 -15.68 -11.14
C ALA A 169 3.65 -15.47 -12.42
N ALA A 170 3.02 -15.01 -13.51
CA ALA A 170 3.72 -14.79 -14.78
C ALA A 170 4.71 -13.62 -14.69
N ALA A 171 4.29 -12.48 -14.12
CA ALA A 171 5.15 -11.30 -13.96
C ALA A 171 6.32 -11.62 -13.03
N GLU A 172 6.05 -12.24 -11.88
CA GLU A 172 7.07 -12.59 -10.88
C GLU A 172 8.10 -13.59 -11.45
N LYS A 173 7.65 -14.57 -12.23
CA LYS A 173 8.54 -15.53 -12.89
C LYS A 173 9.44 -14.88 -13.95
N ILE A 174 8.87 -14.04 -14.82
CA ILE A 174 9.62 -13.39 -15.92
C ILE A 174 10.67 -12.42 -15.37
N PHE A 175 10.30 -11.62 -14.36
CA PHE A 175 11.18 -10.58 -13.81
C PHE A 175 11.97 -11.02 -12.57
N ASN A 176 11.83 -12.27 -12.14
CA ASN A 176 12.48 -12.84 -10.95
C ASN A 176 12.34 -11.94 -9.72
N THR A 177 11.10 -11.57 -9.40
CA THR A 177 10.78 -10.65 -8.30
C THR A 177 9.42 -11.00 -7.69
N THR A 178 9.12 -10.46 -6.53
CA THR A 178 7.77 -10.49 -5.94
C THR A 178 7.23 -9.07 -5.94
N ILE A 179 6.06 -8.87 -6.50
CA ILE A 179 5.40 -7.56 -6.60
C ILE A 179 4.30 -7.41 -5.55
N SER A 180 3.98 -6.18 -5.23
CA SER A 180 2.94 -5.81 -4.29
C SER A 180 1.55 -5.82 -4.95
N TRP A 181 0.48 -5.82 -4.17
CA TRP A 181 -0.87 -5.87 -4.74
C TRP A 181 -1.49 -4.50 -5.01
N GLU A 182 -0.95 -3.39 -4.48
CA GLU A 182 -1.55 -2.06 -4.64
C GLU A 182 -1.75 -1.66 -6.10
N PRO A 183 -0.78 -1.88 -7.01
CA PRO A 183 -0.99 -1.57 -8.42
C PRO A 183 -2.10 -2.41 -9.04
N LEU A 184 -2.18 -3.71 -8.70
CA LEU A 184 -3.25 -4.59 -9.17
C LEU A 184 -4.60 -4.20 -8.58
N LEU A 185 -4.65 -3.80 -7.31
CA LEU A 185 -5.85 -3.26 -6.67
C LEU A 185 -6.37 -2.04 -7.45
N SER A 186 -5.48 -1.10 -7.82
CA SER A 186 -5.86 0.07 -8.62
C SER A 186 -6.38 -0.32 -10.00
N VAL A 187 -5.72 -1.26 -10.68
CA VAL A 187 -6.15 -1.78 -12.00
C VAL A 187 -7.54 -2.41 -11.93
N ARG A 188 -7.75 -3.36 -11.03
CA ARG A 188 -8.99 -4.12 -10.93
C ARG A 188 -10.14 -3.28 -10.40
N ALA A 189 -9.86 -2.36 -9.46
CA ALA A 189 -10.85 -1.40 -8.98
C ALA A 189 -11.34 -0.47 -10.10
N ALA A 190 -10.44 0.02 -10.97
CA ALA A 190 -10.81 0.80 -12.15
C ALA A 190 -11.67 0.00 -13.14
N LYS A 191 -11.27 -1.22 -13.48
CA LYS A 191 -12.03 -2.10 -14.39
C LYS A 191 -13.44 -2.40 -13.89
N ARG A 192 -13.59 -2.61 -12.57
CA ARG A 192 -14.90 -2.82 -11.93
C ARG A 192 -15.68 -1.53 -11.69
N LYS A 193 -15.10 -0.36 -12.04
CA LYS A 193 -15.70 0.96 -11.84
C LYS A 193 -16.12 1.19 -10.38
N LEU A 194 -15.29 0.73 -9.46
CA LEU A 194 -15.54 0.92 -8.03
C LEU A 194 -15.47 2.40 -7.67
N LYS A 195 -16.16 2.78 -6.60
CA LYS A 195 -16.22 4.17 -6.13
C LYS A 195 -14.93 4.54 -5.41
N ILE A 196 -14.06 5.30 -6.07
CA ILE A 196 -12.74 5.65 -5.58
C ILE A 196 -12.64 7.16 -5.37
N ALA A 197 -11.98 7.56 -4.29
CA ALA A 197 -11.59 8.93 -4.03
C ALA A 197 -10.09 9.03 -3.78
N GLU A 198 -9.56 10.23 -3.90
CA GLU A 198 -8.21 10.58 -3.50
C GLU A 198 -8.27 11.79 -2.56
N ILE A 199 -7.35 11.85 -1.60
CA ILE A 199 -7.10 13.02 -0.75
C ILE A 199 -5.64 13.43 -0.90
N PRO A 200 -5.31 14.73 -0.78
CA PRO A 200 -3.92 15.16 -0.82
C PRO A 200 -3.16 14.65 0.41
N ALA A 201 -2.03 13.99 0.18
CA ALA A 201 -1.15 13.47 1.22
C ALA A 201 0.30 13.63 0.81
N ASP A 202 1.01 14.53 1.48
CA ASP A 202 2.44 14.73 1.27
C ASP A 202 3.22 13.45 1.59
N GLU A 203 4.34 13.26 0.90
CA GLU A 203 5.34 12.24 1.15
C GLU A 203 6.64 12.92 1.58
N PRO A 204 6.84 13.16 2.90
CA PRO A 204 8.08 13.70 3.42
C PRO A 204 9.26 12.77 3.17
N PRO A 205 10.51 13.25 3.34
CA PRO A 205 11.68 12.39 3.27
C PRO A 205 11.64 11.27 4.31
N ARG A 206 12.17 10.12 3.93
CA ARG A 206 12.28 8.93 4.77
C ARG A 206 13.09 9.20 6.04
N ILE A 207 12.66 8.64 7.16
CA ILE A 207 13.35 8.66 8.44
C ILE A 207 14.14 7.35 8.60
N GLY A 208 15.44 7.38 8.30
CA GLY A 208 16.29 6.19 8.34
C GLY A 208 15.98 5.18 7.23
N GLY A 209 16.67 4.05 7.29
CA GLY A 209 16.49 2.95 6.33
C GLY A 209 17.01 3.26 4.93
N GLU A 210 17.09 2.21 4.12
CA GLU A 210 17.44 2.33 2.69
C GLU A 210 16.22 2.08 1.82
N ARG A 211 16.11 2.81 0.72
CA ARG A 211 15.10 2.57 -0.29
C ARG A 211 15.34 1.21 -0.95
N LYS A 212 14.41 0.28 -0.76
CA LYS A 212 14.53 -1.12 -1.22
C LYS A 212 13.97 -1.33 -2.64
N LEU A 213 13.70 -0.24 -3.38
CA LEU A 213 13.05 -0.29 -4.68
C LEU A 213 14.00 -0.80 -5.78
N ARG A 214 13.66 -1.93 -6.40
CA ARG A 214 14.32 -2.45 -7.61
C ARG A 214 13.60 -1.92 -8.85
N VAL A 215 13.85 -0.66 -9.21
CA VAL A 215 13.08 0.11 -10.20
C VAL A 215 12.84 -0.64 -11.51
N ILE A 216 13.85 -1.25 -12.11
CA ILE A 216 13.74 -1.93 -13.41
C ILE A 216 12.93 -3.22 -13.30
N GLN A 217 13.24 -4.06 -12.30
CA GLN A 217 12.57 -5.35 -12.14
C GLN A 217 11.11 -5.19 -11.77
N TRP A 218 10.82 -4.35 -10.79
CA TRP A 218 9.44 -4.09 -10.36
C TRP A 218 8.66 -3.33 -11.40
N GLY A 219 9.28 -2.31 -12.01
CA GLY A 219 8.67 -1.54 -13.07
C GLY A 219 8.25 -2.40 -14.26
N GLY A 220 9.14 -3.29 -14.72
CA GLY A 220 8.82 -4.23 -15.79
C GLY A 220 7.72 -5.23 -15.40
N ALA A 221 7.76 -5.76 -14.18
CA ALA A 221 6.77 -6.70 -13.68
C ALA A 221 5.37 -6.07 -13.57
N TYR A 222 5.27 -4.84 -13.04
CA TYR A 222 3.99 -4.11 -12.97
C TYR A 222 3.45 -3.79 -14.37
N TYR A 223 4.31 -3.31 -15.26
CA TYR A 223 3.87 -2.98 -16.62
C TYR A 223 3.35 -4.20 -17.38
N PHE A 224 4.05 -5.33 -17.26
CA PHE A 224 3.59 -6.61 -17.79
C PHE A 224 2.24 -7.02 -17.18
N GLN A 225 2.07 -6.87 -15.87
CA GLN A 225 0.81 -7.17 -15.17
C GLN A 225 -0.34 -6.30 -15.69
N PHE A 226 -0.14 -4.99 -15.91
CA PHE A 226 -1.17 -4.11 -16.44
C PHE A 226 -1.65 -4.55 -17.83
N LEU A 227 -0.73 -4.94 -18.71
CA LEU A 227 -1.09 -5.46 -20.02
C LEU A 227 -1.82 -6.80 -19.93
N ARG A 228 -1.35 -7.69 -19.07
CA ARG A 228 -2.01 -8.96 -18.80
C ARG A 228 -3.44 -8.77 -18.30
N GLU A 229 -3.65 -7.91 -17.33
CA GLU A 229 -4.99 -7.62 -16.79
C GLU A 229 -5.93 -7.04 -17.84
N LYS A 230 -5.41 -6.29 -18.83
CA LYS A 230 -6.23 -5.81 -19.94
C LYS A 230 -6.76 -6.95 -20.81
N LEU A 231 -5.99 -8.01 -20.99
CA LEU A 231 -6.29 -9.10 -21.92
C LEU A 231 -7.02 -10.28 -21.27
N PHE A 232 -6.73 -10.59 -20.01
CA PHE A 232 -7.10 -11.87 -19.38
C PHE A 232 -8.02 -11.74 -18.17
N TRP A 233 -8.11 -10.58 -17.54
CA TRP A 233 -9.04 -10.41 -16.41
C TRP A 233 -10.28 -9.62 -16.87
N PRO A 234 -11.53 -10.12 -16.61
CA PRO A 234 -12.79 -9.55 -17.15
C PRO A 234 -13.17 -8.19 -16.55
#